data_113e053a9c83e7688b5e712006da733f
#
_entry.id   113e053a9c83e7688b5e712006da733f
#
_cell.length_a   1.000
_cell.length_b   1.000
_cell.length_c   1.000
_cell.angle_alpha   90.00
_cell.angle_beta   90.00
_cell.angle_gamma   90.00
#
_symmetry.space_group_name_H-M   'P 1'
#
loop_
_entity.id
_entity.type
_entity.pdbx_description
1 polymer ?
#
loop_
_entity_poly.entity_id
_entity_poly.type
_entity_poly.pdbx_seq_one_letter_code
_entity_poly.pdbx_strand_id
1 'polypeptide(L)'
;YEVANDFFKYNWINAPASKGKASGAFSHPTVPSANPYILLNYLGSTRDVMTLAHELGHGIHQVLASNKGALQCSTPLTLAETASVFGEMLTFKHMLRREKNNLSRRVLLSGKIEDMLNTTVRQISFHEFETIFHNQRLKGEVSLEKICKIWLDVQRESLGPVFNFQEEYKYYWSYVSHFIHVPFYVYAYAFGDCLVNSLYDVYASEGVDSFEQKYINMLRAGGT
;
A
#
# COMPACT_ATOMS: atom_id res chain seq x y z
N TYR A 1 5.78 15.54 -11.84
CA TYR A 1 4.95 16.69 -11.41
C TYR A 1 3.78 16.93 -12.37
N GLU A 2 4.02 17.00 -13.67
CA GLU A 2 2.98 17.28 -14.69
C GLU A 2 1.81 16.30 -14.62
N VAL A 3 2.09 14.99 -14.64
CA VAL A 3 1.07 13.95 -14.53
C VAL A 3 0.24 14.08 -13.24
N ALA A 4 0.89 14.35 -12.10
CA ALA A 4 0.17 14.56 -10.84
C ALA A 4 -0.76 15.79 -10.90
N ASN A 5 -0.28 16.86 -11.53
CA ASN A 5 -1.07 18.10 -11.68
C ASN A 5 -2.33 17.90 -12.54
N ASP A 6 -2.29 17.01 -13.54
CA ASP A 6 -3.42 16.69 -14.37
C ASP A 6 -4.59 16.09 -13.59
N PHE A 7 -4.33 15.29 -12.56
CA PHE A 7 -5.38 14.77 -11.68
C PHE A 7 -6.19 15.87 -10.99
N PHE A 8 -5.54 16.96 -10.59
CA PHE A 8 -6.22 18.12 -10.00
C PHE A 8 -6.88 18.98 -11.07
N LYS A 9 -6.18 19.26 -12.14
CA LYS A 9 -6.63 20.15 -13.22
C LYS A 9 -7.88 19.62 -13.92
N TYR A 10 -7.97 18.31 -14.14
CA TYR A 10 -9.06 17.67 -14.88
C TYR A 10 -10.07 16.96 -13.97
N ASN A 11 -10.00 17.17 -12.66
CA ASN A 11 -10.93 16.58 -11.68
C ASN A 11 -10.98 15.04 -11.73
N TRP A 12 -9.83 14.37 -11.84
CA TRP A 12 -9.76 12.91 -11.81
C TRP A 12 -9.76 12.34 -10.38
N ILE A 13 -9.97 13.19 -9.37
CA ILE A 13 -10.01 12.85 -7.95
C ILE A 13 -11.40 13.12 -7.38
N ASN A 14 -12.05 12.08 -6.87
CA ASN A 14 -13.27 12.19 -6.08
C ASN A 14 -12.92 12.15 -4.60
N ALA A 15 -12.73 13.33 -3.98
CA ALA A 15 -12.26 13.49 -2.61
C ALA A 15 -13.36 13.67 -1.55
N PRO A 16 -14.53 14.32 -1.83
CA PRO A 16 -15.51 14.63 -0.80
C PRO A 16 -16.09 13.37 -0.14
N ALA A 17 -16.11 13.33 1.20
CA ALA A 17 -16.84 12.32 1.93
C ALA A 17 -18.36 12.52 1.76
N SER A 18 -19.11 11.46 1.51
CA SER A 18 -20.56 11.51 1.33
C SER A 18 -21.24 10.26 1.86
N LYS A 19 -22.53 10.38 2.21
CA LYS A 19 -23.34 9.25 2.70
C LYS A 19 -23.40 8.17 1.61
N GLY A 20 -23.10 6.92 2.00
CA GLY A 20 -23.13 5.76 1.09
C GLY A 20 -21.86 5.56 0.26
N LYS A 21 -20.89 6.47 0.32
CA LYS A 21 -19.58 6.26 -0.29
C LYS A 21 -18.79 5.20 0.47
N ALA A 22 -18.19 4.26 -0.26
CA ALA A 22 -17.36 3.21 0.34
C ALA A 22 -16.23 3.81 1.17
N SER A 23 -15.87 3.15 2.26
CA SER A 23 -14.68 3.50 3.05
C SER A 23 -13.40 3.12 2.30
N GLY A 24 -12.29 3.76 2.66
CA GLY A 24 -10.99 3.54 2.02
C GLY A 24 -10.74 4.47 0.85
N ALA A 25 -9.73 4.13 0.06
CA ALA A 25 -9.31 4.83 -1.15
C ALA A 25 -8.83 3.81 -2.19
N PHE A 26 -8.86 4.20 -3.46
CA PHE A 26 -8.25 3.45 -4.56
C PHE A 26 -8.01 4.34 -5.78
N SER A 27 -7.04 3.95 -6.60
CA SER A 27 -6.85 4.46 -7.96
C SER A 27 -7.24 3.38 -8.97
N HIS A 28 -8.15 3.70 -9.88
CA HIS A 28 -8.62 2.78 -10.92
C HIS A 28 -8.08 3.19 -12.29
N PRO A 29 -7.34 2.32 -13.01
CA PRO A 29 -6.67 2.66 -14.26
C PRO A 29 -7.64 2.87 -15.43
N THR A 30 -8.90 2.41 -15.34
CA THR A 30 -9.86 2.35 -16.44
C THR A 30 -9.35 1.49 -17.61
N VAL A 31 -9.07 2.10 -18.76
CA VAL A 31 -8.45 1.45 -19.93
C VAL A 31 -7.26 2.30 -20.40
N PRO A 32 -6.28 1.72 -21.13
CA PRO A 32 -5.09 2.46 -21.57
C PRO A 32 -5.34 3.73 -22.38
N SER A 33 -6.48 3.82 -23.06
CA SER A 33 -6.89 4.99 -23.86
C SER A 33 -7.65 6.06 -23.07
N ALA A 34 -7.89 5.83 -21.77
CA ALA A 34 -8.56 6.79 -20.88
C ALA A 34 -7.69 7.08 -19.66
N ASN A 35 -8.04 8.13 -18.94
CA ASN A 35 -7.32 8.48 -17.70
C ASN A 35 -7.76 7.62 -16.51
N PRO A 36 -6.88 7.36 -15.55
CA PRO A 36 -7.28 6.78 -14.28
C PRO A 36 -8.09 7.75 -13.42
N TYR A 37 -8.84 7.20 -12.45
CA TYR A 37 -9.59 7.98 -11.47
C TYR A 37 -9.22 7.55 -10.06
N ILE A 38 -9.13 8.53 -9.15
CA ILE A 38 -8.88 8.32 -7.73
C ILE A 38 -10.17 8.57 -6.95
N LEU A 39 -10.51 7.62 -6.06
CA LEU A 39 -11.57 7.79 -5.07
C LEU A 39 -10.95 7.71 -3.69
N LEU A 40 -11.26 8.69 -2.83
CA LEU A 40 -10.88 8.68 -1.41
C LEU A 40 -11.91 9.48 -0.60
N ASN A 41 -11.87 9.33 0.72
CA ASN A 41 -12.63 10.18 1.65
C ASN A 41 -11.64 11.14 2.32
N TYR A 42 -11.62 12.42 1.91
CA TYR A 42 -10.67 13.41 2.40
C TYR A 42 -11.33 14.35 3.40
N LEU A 43 -10.89 14.30 4.66
CA LEU A 43 -11.39 15.12 5.78
C LEU A 43 -10.36 16.12 6.30
N GLY A 44 -9.15 16.15 5.71
CA GLY A 44 -8.12 17.13 6.03
C GLY A 44 -7.12 16.67 7.10
N SER A 45 -7.14 15.41 7.49
CA SER A 45 -6.14 14.86 8.42
C SER A 45 -4.78 14.61 7.74
N THR A 46 -3.72 14.50 8.52
CA THR A 46 -2.39 14.07 8.02
C THR A 46 -2.47 12.73 7.29
N ARG A 47 -3.28 11.81 7.80
CA ARG A 47 -3.50 10.50 7.17
C ARG A 47 -4.14 10.63 5.79
N ASP A 48 -5.09 11.54 5.63
CA ASP A 48 -5.73 11.75 4.32
C ASP A 48 -4.76 12.31 3.29
N VAL A 49 -3.81 13.16 3.72
CA VAL A 49 -2.72 13.64 2.84
C VAL A 49 -1.83 12.49 2.40
N MET A 50 -1.49 11.58 3.32
CA MET A 50 -0.70 10.38 2.99
C MET A 50 -1.46 9.45 2.06
N THR A 51 -2.75 9.21 2.31
CA THR A 51 -3.62 8.42 1.45
C THR A 51 -3.73 9.04 0.04
N LEU A 52 -3.89 10.36 -0.07
CA LEU A 52 -3.90 11.03 -1.36
C LEU A 52 -2.56 10.86 -2.10
N ALA A 53 -1.43 10.97 -1.41
CA ALA A 53 -0.11 10.75 -1.99
C ALA A 53 0.07 9.31 -2.48
N HIS A 54 -0.46 8.33 -1.74
CA HIS A 54 -0.50 6.91 -2.12
C HIS A 54 -1.28 6.72 -3.42
N GLU A 55 -2.53 7.15 -3.46
CA GLU A 55 -3.39 6.97 -4.64
C GLU A 55 -2.88 7.73 -5.87
N LEU A 56 -2.30 8.92 -5.68
CA LEU A 56 -1.63 9.65 -6.75
C LEU A 56 -0.41 8.87 -7.28
N GLY A 57 0.34 8.18 -6.41
CA GLY A 57 1.41 7.29 -6.84
C GLY A 57 0.92 6.22 -7.78
N HIS A 58 -0.16 5.51 -7.42
CA HIS A 58 -0.81 4.54 -8.30
C HIS A 58 -1.28 5.19 -9.62
N GLY A 59 -1.97 6.32 -9.54
CA GLY A 59 -2.47 7.02 -10.70
C GLY A 59 -1.36 7.44 -11.68
N ILE A 60 -0.26 7.97 -11.17
CA ILE A 60 0.93 8.31 -11.97
C ILE A 60 1.51 7.06 -12.65
N HIS A 61 1.65 5.97 -11.91
CA HIS A 61 2.14 4.70 -12.44
C HIS A 61 1.24 4.20 -13.58
N GLN A 62 -0.08 4.21 -13.38
CA GLN A 62 -1.08 3.81 -14.37
C GLN A 62 -1.00 4.64 -15.65
N VAL A 63 -0.85 5.97 -15.54
CA VAL A 63 -0.66 6.86 -16.70
C VAL A 63 0.65 6.52 -17.44
N LEU A 64 1.76 6.35 -16.71
CA LEU A 64 3.06 6.06 -17.32
C LEU A 64 3.11 4.68 -18.00
N ALA A 65 2.42 3.68 -17.44
CA ALA A 65 2.36 2.32 -17.99
C ALA A 65 1.35 2.15 -19.14
N SER A 66 0.42 3.10 -19.32
CA SER A 66 -0.68 2.99 -20.33
C SER A 66 -0.18 2.73 -21.75
N ASN A 67 1.00 3.24 -22.11
CA ASN A 67 1.63 3.04 -23.42
C ASN A 67 1.97 1.58 -23.76
N LYS A 68 1.95 0.69 -22.75
CA LYS A 68 2.20 -0.75 -22.95
C LYS A 68 0.99 -1.51 -23.54
N GLY A 69 -0.15 -0.81 -23.68
CA GLY A 69 -1.38 -1.41 -24.18
C GLY A 69 -2.08 -2.32 -23.18
N ALA A 70 -3.26 -2.80 -23.54
CA ALA A 70 -4.19 -3.49 -22.63
C ALA A 70 -3.62 -4.74 -21.95
N LEU A 71 -2.69 -5.43 -22.57
CA LEU A 71 -2.12 -6.68 -22.02
C LEU A 71 -0.95 -6.46 -21.06
N GLN A 72 -0.28 -5.31 -21.14
CA GLN A 72 0.96 -5.07 -20.39
C GLN A 72 0.95 -3.76 -19.58
N CYS A 73 -0.13 -2.99 -19.58
CA CYS A 73 -0.24 -1.79 -18.77
C CYS A 73 -0.48 -2.07 -17.26
N SER A 74 -0.97 -3.27 -16.94
CA SER A 74 -1.18 -3.67 -15.54
C SER A 74 0.14 -4.03 -14.89
N THR A 75 0.40 -3.43 -13.73
CA THR A 75 1.61 -3.68 -12.96
C THR A 75 1.50 -5.01 -12.20
N PRO A 76 2.56 -5.85 -12.17
CA PRO A 76 2.60 -7.02 -11.31
C PRO A 76 2.38 -6.66 -9.82
N LEU A 77 1.75 -7.57 -9.06
CA LEU A 77 1.42 -7.35 -7.66
C LEU A 77 2.59 -6.86 -6.82
N THR A 78 3.78 -7.45 -7.00
CA THR A 78 5.00 -7.09 -6.29
C THR A 78 5.47 -5.65 -6.55
N LEU A 79 5.13 -5.08 -7.71
CA LEU A 79 5.53 -3.73 -8.09
C LEU A 79 4.38 -2.71 -7.97
N ALA A 80 3.16 -3.18 -7.66
CA ALA A 80 1.99 -2.32 -7.61
C ALA A 80 2.15 -1.17 -6.59
N GLU A 81 2.75 -1.46 -5.44
CA GLU A 81 2.91 -0.49 -4.36
C GLU A 81 4.19 0.37 -4.49
N THR A 82 5.01 0.17 -5.52
CA THR A 82 6.28 0.90 -5.66
C THR A 82 6.08 2.41 -5.81
N ALA A 83 5.12 2.84 -6.62
CA ALA A 83 4.87 4.26 -6.86
C ALA A 83 4.06 4.90 -5.74
N SER A 84 3.10 4.18 -5.17
CA SER A 84 2.23 4.66 -4.08
C SER A 84 3.04 4.91 -2.80
N VAL A 85 3.80 3.91 -2.35
CA VAL A 85 4.63 4.02 -1.14
C VAL A 85 5.78 5.03 -1.34
N PHE A 86 6.34 5.15 -2.56
CA PHE A 86 7.34 6.19 -2.86
C PHE A 86 6.74 7.59 -2.78
N GLY A 87 5.53 7.80 -3.29
CA GLY A 87 4.77 9.05 -3.16
C GLY A 87 4.52 9.42 -1.70
N GLU A 88 4.12 8.44 -0.87
CA GLU A 88 4.02 8.62 0.58
C GLU A 88 5.36 9.03 1.21
N MET A 89 6.46 8.34 0.88
CA MET A 89 7.79 8.63 1.42
C MET A 89 8.22 10.08 1.11
N LEU A 90 8.06 10.52 -0.14
CA LEU A 90 8.36 11.91 -0.53
C LEU A 90 7.52 12.92 0.25
N THR A 91 6.22 12.66 0.37
CA THR A 91 5.26 13.50 1.09
C THR A 91 5.59 13.56 2.58
N PHE A 92 5.83 12.42 3.21
CA PHE A 92 6.25 12.34 4.61
C PHE A 92 7.53 13.13 4.87
N LYS A 93 8.58 12.94 4.05
CA LYS A 93 9.84 13.68 4.19
C LYS A 93 9.64 15.18 4.01
N HIS A 94 8.78 15.61 3.08
CA HIS A 94 8.43 17.01 2.92
C HIS A 94 7.73 17.59 4.15
N MET A 95 6.72 16.91 4.68
CA MET A 95 6.01 17.31 5.89
C MET A 95 6.95 17.40 7.09
N LEU A 96 7.80 16.39 7.29
CA LEU A 96 8.76 16.34 8.38
C LEU A 96 9.79 17.50 8.33
N ARG A 97 10.22 17.91 7.12
CA ARG A 97 11.12 19.06 6.94
C ARG A 97 10.46 20.39 7.28
N ARG A 98 9.16 20.52 7.02
CA ARG A 98 8.39 21.77 7.28
C ARG A 98 7.94 21.90 8.72
N GLU A 99 7.75 20.79 9.42
CA GLU A 99 7.31 20.81 10.82
C GLU A 99 8.44 21.30 11.73
N LYS A 100 8.19 22.38 12.45
CA LYS A 100 9.14 23.02 13.36
C LYS A 100 8.95 22.62 14.83
N ASN A 101 7.76 22.15 15.17
CA ASN A 101 7.45 21.76 16.55
C ASN A 101 7.99 20.36 16.81
N ASN A 102 8.82 20.21 17.84
CA ASN A 102 9.46 18.94 18.19
C ASN A 102 8.46 17.85 18.59
N LEU A 103 7.36 18.19 19.25
CA LEU A 103 6.33 17.22 19.62
C LEU A 103 5.61 16.71 18.36
N SER A 104 5.19 17.62 17.49
CA SER A 104 4.57 17.26 16.20
C SER A 104 5.50 16.40 15.34
N ARG A 105 6.80 16.70 15.31
CA ARG A 105 7.79 15.87 14.61
C ARG A 105 7.87 14.44 15.17
N ARG A 106 7.83 14.31 16.51
CA ARG A 106 7.81 12.98 17.15
C ARG A 106 6.54 12.21 16.79
N VAL A 107 5.38 12.87 16.80
CA VAL A 107 4.11 12.26 16.41
C VAL A 107 4.16 11.76 14.96
N LEU A 108 4.65 12.58 14.02
CA LEU A 108 4.83 12.19 12.62
C LEU A 108 5.76 10.98 12.47
N LEU A 109 6.90 10.99 13.17
CA LEU A 109 7.87 9.88 13.13
C LEU A 109 7.30 8.61 13.75
N SER A 110 6.61 8.71 14.89
CA SER A 110 5.97 7.55 15.54
C SER A 110 4.91 6.92 14.64
N GLY A 111 4.07 7.74 14.00
CA GLY A 111 3.09 7.26 13.02
C GLY A 111 3.75 6.55 11.85
N LYS A 112 4.83 7.10 11.30
CA LYS A 112 5.55 6.43 10.18
C LYS A 112 6.18 5.10 10.60
N ILE A 113 6.75 5.02 11.81
CA ILE A 113 7.30 3.76 12.35
C ILE A 113 6.17 2.73 12.53
N GLU A 114 5.03 3.14 13.07
CA GLU A 114 3.85 2.28 13.21
C GLU A 114 3.37 1.76 11.85
N ASP A 115 3.28 2.63 10.84
CA ASP A 115 2.90 2.26 9.48
C ASP A 115 3.88 1.25 8.87
N MET A 116 5.19 1.44 9.03
CA MET A 116 6.21 0.51 8.54
C MET A 116 6.11 -0.87 9.22
N LEU A 117 5.89 -0.91 10.54
CA LEU A 117 5.68 -2.16 11.26
C LEU A 117 4.41 -2.87 10.79
N ASN A 118 3.32 -2.14 10.61
CA ASN A 118 2.07 -2.68 10.10
C ASN A 118 2.19 -3.16 8.65
N THR A 119 2.93 -2.43 7.82
CA THR A 119 3.09 -2.76 6.41
C THR A 119 4.05 -3.93 6.20
N THR A 120 5.10 -4.04 7.00
CA THR A 120 6.09 -5.12 6.83
C THR A 120 5.76 -6.32 7.72
N VAL A 121 5.83 -6.15 9.04
CA VAL A 121 5.72 -7.29 9.99
C VAL A 121 4.33 -7.92 9.95
N ARG A 122 3.29 -7.10 10.01
CA ARG A 122 1.91 -7.59 9.99
C ARG A 122 1.54 -8.26 8.66
N GLN A 123 1.95 -7.68 7.53
CA GLN A 123 1.62 -8.25 6.21
C GLN A 123 2.38 -9.56 5.94
N ILE A 124 3.60 -9.70 6.45
CA ILE A 124 4.32 -10.97 6.41
C ILE A 124 3.56 -12.02 7.23
N SER A 125 3.07 -11.68 8.42
CA SER A 125 2.27 -12.62 9.21
C SER A 125 0.96 -13.02 8.51
N PHE A 126 0.33 -12.11 7.79
CA PHE A 126 -0.85 -12.41 6.99
C PHE A 126 -0.53 -13.35 5.83
N HIS A 127 0.58 -13.14 5.14
CA HIS A 127 1.05 -14.05 4.10
C HIS A 127 1.35 -15.44 4.63
N GLU A 128 1.95 -15.55 5.81
CA GLU A 128 2.22 -16.84 6.46
C GLU A 128 0.92 -17.56 6.80
N PHE A 129 -0.07 -16.85 7.35
CA PHE A 129 -1.41 -17.40 7.58
C PHE A 129 -2.03 -17.95 6.28
N GLU A 130 -2.02 -17.18 5.18
CA GLU A 130 -2.51 -17.64 3.88
C GLU A 130 -1.78 -18.89 3.42
N THR A 131 -0.46 -18.89 3.48
CA THR A 131 0.39 -20.00 3.05
C THR A 131 0.06 -21.29 3.83
N ILE A 132 -0.02 -21.21 5.14
CA ILE A 132 -0.35 -22.37 5.99
C ILE A 132 -1.78 -22.84 5.71
N PHE A 133 -2.75 -21.91 5.67
CA PHE A 133 -4.15 -22.23 5.44
C PHE A 133 -4.35 -22.91 4.08
N HIS A 134 -3.85 -22.35 3.00
CA HIS A 134 -4.01 -22.92 1.64
C HIS A 134 -3.30 -24.26 1.50
N ASN A 135 -2.11 -24.44 2.08
CA ASN A 135 -1.43 -25.73 2.10
C ASN A 135 -2.20 -26.80 2.87
N GLN A 136 -2.91 -26.44 3.94
CA GLN A 136 -3.83 -27.37 4.63
C GLN A 136 -5.07 -27.66 3.76
N ARG A 137 -5.62 -26.64 3.10
CA ARG A 137 -6.80 -26.76 2.25
C ARG A 137 -6.58 -27.69 1.04
N LEU A 138 -5.37 -27.71 0.49
CA LEU A 138 -4.99 -28.66 -0.57
C LEU A 138 -5.09 -30.13 -0.12
N LYS A 139 -5.00 -30.40 1.19
CA LYS A 139 -5.10 -31.75 1.76
C LYS A 139 -6.51 -32.16 2.12
N GLY A 140 -7.46 -31.23 2.06
CA GLY A 140 -8.86 -31.48 2.38
C GLY A 140 -9.53 -30.27 3.05
N GLU A 141 -10.72 -30.50 3.62
CA GLU A 141 -11.46 -29.49 4.36
C GLU A 141 -10.72 -29.08 5.65
N VAL A 142 -10.79 -27.79 5.97
CA VAL A 142 -10.19 -27.21 7.18
C VAL A 142 -11.32 -26.70 8.06
N SER A 143 -11.43 -27.21 9.27
CA SER A 143 -12.46 -26.78 10.23
C SER A 143 -12.22 -25.35 10.72
N LEU A 144 -13.27 -24.69 11.18
CA LEU A 144 -13.18 -23.33 11.74
C LEU A 144 -12.19 -23.26 12.91
N GLU A 145 -12.18 -24.25 13.79
CA GLU A 145 -11.26 -24.31 14.94
C GLU A 145 -9.81 -24.36 14.46
N LYS A 146 -9.54 -25.10 13.40
CA LYS A 146 -8.19 -25.19 12.82
C LYS A 146 -7.76 -23.88 12.15
N ILE A 147 -8.66 -23.20 11.46
CA ILE A 147 -8.42 -21.86 10.88
C ILE A 147 -8.06 -20.87 12.00
N CYS A 148 -8.89 -20.80 13.03
CA CYS A 148 -8.68 -19.94 14.19
C CYS A 148 -7.34 -20.24 14.89
N LYS A 149 -6.98 -21.53 15.01
CA LYS A 149 -5.71 -21.93 15.60
C LYS A 149 -4.52 -21.45 14.76
N ILE A 150 -4.54 -21.69 13.44
CA ILE A 150 -3.47 -21.22 12.53
C ILE A 150 -3.29 -19.71 12.66
N TRP A 151 -4.40 -18.95 12.65
CA TRP A 151 -4.36 -17.50 12.82
C TRP A 151 -3.68 -17.09 14.12
N LEU A 152 -4.13 -17.64 15.25
CA LEU A 152 -3.56 -17.29 16.56
C LEU A 152 -2.09 -17.68 16.69
N ASP A 153 -1.69 -18.82 16.15
CA ASP A 153 -0.30 -19.29 16.22
C ASP A 153 0.62 -18.32 15.45
N VAL A 154 0.24 -17.95 14.24
CA VAL A 154 0.98 -16.97 13.42
C VAL A 154 1.04 -15.59 14.09
N GLN A 155 -0.08 -15.12 14.64
CA GLN A 155 -0.10 -13.81 15.30
C GLN A 155 0.75 -13.79 16.58
N ARG A 156 0.75 -14.87 17.34
CA ARG A 156 1.61 -15.01 18.54
C ARG A 156 3.09 -15.04 18.19
N GLU A 157 3.45 -15.73 17.13
CA GLU A 157 4.82 -15.75 16.64
C GLU A 157 5.29 -14.37 16.17
N SER A 158 4.47 -13.69 15.38
CA SER A 158 4.79 -12.38 14.81
C SER A 158 4.87 -11.26 15.86
N LEU A 159 3.91 -11.21 16.79
CA LEU A 159 3.78 -10.11 17.76
C LEU A 159 4.48 -10.40 19.09
N GLY A 160 4.86 -11.66 19.33
CA GLY A 160 5.55 -12.07 20.53
C GLY A 160 4.70 -11.99 21.81
N PRO A 161 5.34 -12.06 22.99
CA PRO A 161 4.65 -12.21 24.28
C PRO A 161 4.11 -10.87 24.84
N VAL A 162 4.27 -9.77 24.14
CA VAL A 162 3.86 -8.42 24.59
C VAL A 162 2.33 -8.26 24.54
N PHE A 163 1.66 -9.00 23.64
CA PHE A 163 0.22 -8.88 23.42
C PHE A 163 -0.55 -10.00 24.11
N ASN A 164 -1.62 -9.63 24.79
CA ASN A 164 -2.60 -10.56 25.33
C ASN A 164 -3.79 -10.67 24.36
N PHE A 165 -3.87 -11.80 23.64
CA PHE A 165 -4.92 -12.06 22.67
C PHE A 165 -6.21 -12.46 23.39
N GLN A 166 -7.26 -11.63 23.28
CA GLN A 166 -8.60 -11.96 23.73
C GLN A 166 -9.18 -13.12 22.90
N GLU A 167 -10.16 -13.82 23.47
CA GLU A 167 -10.71 -15.03 22.82
C GLU A 167 -11.29 -14.74 21.43
N GLU A 168 -11.94 -13.60 21.26
CA GLU A 168 -12.57 -13.17 20.01
C GLU A 168 -11.56 -12.89 18.90
N TYR A 169 -10.31 -12.60 19.25
CA TYR A 169 -9.25 -12.31 18.27
C TYR A 169 -8.99 -13.50 17.32
N LYS A 170 -9.33 -14.70 17.71
CA LYS A 170 -9.21 -15.88 16.84
C LYS A 170 -10.03 -15.80 15.55
N TYR A 171 -11.03 -14.91 15.48
CA TYR A 171 -11.87 -14.69 14.30
C TYR A 171 -11.42 -13.52 13.43
N TYR A 172 -10.40 -12.75 13.81
CA TYR A 172 -9.98 -11.54 13.09
C TYR A 172 -9.42 -11.80 11.69
N TRP A 173 -9.02 -13.03 11.37
CA TRP A 173 -8.71 -13.40 9.99
C TRP A 173 -9.85 -13.08 9.02
N SER A 174 -11.10 -13.19 9.44
CA SER A 174 -12.28 -12.91 8.62
C SER A 174 -12.49 -11.40 8.33
N TYR A 175 -11.86 -10.53 9.12
CA TYR A 175 -11.86 -9.09 8.89
C TYR A 175 -10.91 -8.67 7.75
N VAL A 176 -9.93 -9.49 7.43
CA VAL A 176 -8.95 -9.19 6.38
C VAL A 176 -9.55 -9.53 5.02
N SER A 177 -10.12 -8.52 4.36
CA SER A 177 -10.81 -8.67 3.07
C SER A 177 -9.96 -9.29 1.98
N HIS A 178 -8.64 -9.09 2.01
CA HIS A 178 -7.69 -9.66 1.06
C HIS A 178 -7.73 -11.19 1.02
N PHE A 179 -7.87 -11.85 2.16
CA PHE A 179 -7.93 -13.32 2.21
C PHE A 179 -9.12 -13.92 1.43
N ILE A 180 -10.15 -13.11 1.22
CA ILE A 180 -11.40 -13.53 0.56
C ILE A 180 -11.47 -13.04 -0.89
N HIS A 181 -11.12 -11.77 -1.12
CA HIS A 181 -11.34 -11.11 -2.41
C HIS A 181 -10.10 -11.06 -3.30
N VAL A 182 -8.90 -11.06 -2.71
CA VAL A 182 -7.62 -10.94 -3.43
C VAL A 182 -6.56 -11.81 -2.74
N PRO A 183 -6.73 -13.14 -2.75
CA PRO A 183 -5.78 -14.05 -2.09
C PRO A 183 -4.35 -13.86 -2.57
N PHE A 184 -3.39 -14.03 -1.67
CA PHE A 184 -1.95 -13.89 -1.92
C PHE A 184 -1.48 -12.49 -2.31
N TYR A 185 -2.28 -11.45 -2.06
CA TYR A 185 -1.87 -10.07 -2.33
C TYR A 185 -1.01 -9.48 -1.20
N VAL A 186 -1.27 -9.85 0.05
CA VAL A 186 -0.77 -9.14 1.24
C VAL A 186 0.75 -8.99 1.33
N TYR A 187 1.53 -9.95 0.80
CA TYR A 187 2.99 -9.85 0.78
C TYR A 187 3.51 -8.68 -0.10
N ALA A 188 2.72 -8.24 -1.07
CA ALA A 188 3.09 -7.15 -1.97
C ALA A 188 3.31 -5.82 -1.21
N TYR A 189 2.60 -5.61 -0.10
CA TYR A 189 2.79 -4.44 0.74
C TYR A 189 4.17 -4.43 1.40
N ALA A 190 4.57 -5.56 1.99
CA ALA A 190 5.89 -5.67 2.61
C ALA A 190 7.02 -5.57 1.56
N PHE A 191 6.84 -6.20 0.40
CA PHE A 191 7.78 -6.08 -0.71
C PHE A 191 7.91 -4.63 -1.19
N GLY A 192 6.78 -3.95 -1.40
CA GLY A 192 6.74 -2.57 -1.86
C GLY A 192 7.42 -1.61 -0.87
N ASP A 193 7.16 -1.75 0.42
CA ASP A 193 7.79 -0.92 1.45
C ASP A 193 9.31 -1.12 1.49
N CYS A 194 9.78 -2.37 1.48
CA CYS A 194 11.21 -2.68 1.45
C CYS A 194 11.89 -2.16 0.17
N LEU A 195 11.27 -2.34 -0.98
CA LEU A 195 11.79 -1.84 -2.26
C LEU A 195 11.87 -0.32 -2.26
N VAL A 196 10.82 0.37 -1.79
CA VAL A 196 10.77 1.83 -1.75
C VAL A 196 11.81 2.41 -0.79
N ASN A 197 12.03 1.80 0.37
CA ASN A 197 13.10 2.25 1.27
C ASN A 197 14.47 2.15 0.60
N SER A 198 14.73 1.07 -0.16
CA SER A 198 15.97 0.91 -0.92
C SER A 198 16.08 1.94 -2.06
N LEU A 199 15.00 2.16 -2.80
CA LEU A 199 14.96 3.17 -3.87
C LEU A 199 15.15 4.59 -3.33
N TYR A 200 14.59 4.89 -2.16
CA TYR A 200 14.74 6.18 -1.53
C TYR A 200 16.19 6.42 -1.05
N ASP A 201 16.87 5.39 -0.59
CA ASP A 201 18.30 5.48 -0.23
C ASP A 201 19.15 5.80 -1.45
N VAL A 202 18.91 5.17 -2.58
CA VAL A 202 19.56 5.48 -3.86
C VAL A 202 19.26 6.92 -4.28
N TYR A 203 18.01 7.35 -4.22
CA TYR A 203 17.59 8.73 -4.51
C TYR A 203 18.33 9.75 -3.65
N ALA A 204 18.49 9.46 -2.36
CA ALA A 204 19.15 10.36 -1.41
C ALA A 204 20.66 10.42 -1.60
N SER A 205 21.29 9.36 -2.09
CA SER A 205 22.75 9.22 -2.25
C SER A 205 23.26 9.62 -3.64
N GLU A 206 22.56 9.25 -4.71
CA GLU A 206 23.02 9.49 -6.10
C GLU A 206 22.61 10.86 -6.67
N GLY A 207 21.64 11.53 -6.04
CA GLY A 207 21.05 12.78 -6.50
C GLY A 207 19.86 12.60 -7.46
N VAL A 208 19.13 13.70 -7.64
CA VAL A 208 17.79 13.69 -8.28
C VAL A 208 17.86 13.28 -9.76
N ASP A 209 18.79 13.87 -10.52
CA ASP A 209 18.76 13.75 -12.00
C ASP A 209 19.03 12.32 -12.49
N SER A 210 19.99 11.62 -11.86
CA SER A 210 20.34 10.25 -12.23
C SER A 210 19.23 9.25 -11.84
N PHE A 211 18.62 9.43 -10.68
CA PHE A 211 17.59 8.55 -10.16
C PHE A 211 16.25 8.74 -10.88
N GLU A 212 15.83 9.98 -11.12
CA GLU A 212 14.51 10.29 -11.66
C GLU A 212 14.24 9.57 -12.99
N GLN A 213 15.18 9.64 -13.93
CA GLN A 213 15.02 9.00 -15.23
C GLN A 213 14.91 7.46 -15.13
N LYS A 214 15.73 6.85 -14.28
CA LYS A 214 15.70 5.40 -14.03
C LYS A 214 14.36 4.99 -13.42
N TYR A 215 13.89 5.75 -12.43
CA TYR A 215 12.63 5.48 -11.75
C TYR A 215 11.43 5.64 -12.68
N ILE A 216 11.36 6.71 -13.46
CA ILE A 216 10.30 6.91 -14.46
C ILE A 216 10.29 5.78 -15.50
N ASN A 217 11.46 5.34 -15.97
CA ASN A 217 11.56 4.22 -16.91
C ASN A 217 11.06 2.91 -16.29
N MET A 218 11.35 2.67 -15.01
CA MET A 218 10.82 1.53 -14.27
C MET A 218 9.29 1.57 -14.21
N LEU A 219 8.68 2.71 -13.86
CA LEU A 219 7.23 2.85 -13.84
C LEU A 219 6.59 2.68 -15.23
N ARG A 220 7.27 3.13 -16.29
CA ARG A 220 6.83 2.96 -17.68
C ARG A 220 6.89 1.52 -18.17
N ALA A 221 7.58 0.64 -17.50
CA ALA A 221 7.70 -0.76 -17.90
C ALA A 221 6.36 -1.51 -17.78
N GLY A 222 5.48 -1.12 -16.87
CA GLY A 222 4.20 -1.79 -16.65
C GLY A 222 4.41 -3.24 -16.25
N GLY A 223 3.76 -4.17 -16.96
CA GLY A 223 3.85 -5.62 -16.75
C GLY A 223 4.95 -6.32 -17.59
N THR A 224 5.92 -5.56 -18.11
CA THR A 224 7.00 -6.13 -18.95
C THR A 224 8.30 -6.37 -18.17
#